data_af3f1970c3671ca3de167ff131c68745
#
_entry.id   af3f1970c3671ca3de167ff131c68745
#
_cell.length_a   1.000
_cell.length_b   1.000
_cell.length_c   1.000
_cell.angle_alpha   90.00
_cell.angle_beta   90.00
_cell.angle_gamma   90.00
#
_symmetry.space_group_name_H-M   'P 1'
#
loop_
_entity.id
_entity.type
_entity.pdbx_description
1 polymer ?
#
loop_
_entity_poly.entity_id
_entity_poly.type
_entity_poly.pdbx_seq_one_letter_code
_entity_poly.pdbx_strand_id
1 'polypeptide(L)' 'MNKHGETIVLKVNKDKYLAGFYALGFEPKEIMGVLYQAITVLCKEQGVDPAVQLMHLMIAAEEEE' A
#
# COMPACT_ATOMS: atom_id res chain seq x y z
N MET A 1 -6.88 -3.16 23.11
CA MET A 1 -6.95 -3.60 22.68
C MET A 1 -7.01 -4.02 21.93
N ASN A 2 -6.83 -4.31 21.67
CA ASN A 2 -6.84 -4.77 20.83
C ASN A 2 -7.27 -5.27 20.05
N LYS A 3 -7.44 -4.80 19.41
CA LYS A 3 -7.96 -5.38 18.68
C LYS A 3 -7.38 -6.27 17.99
N HIS A 4 -7.40 -7.09 18.12
CA HIS A 4 -6.64 -8.00 17.57
C HIS A 4 -7.21 -8.52 16.42
N GLY A 5 -6.98 -8.84 15.47
CA GLY A 5 -7.48 -9.35 14.29
C GLY A 5 -7.44 -8.42 13.12
N GLU A 6 -7.20 -7.20 13.35
CA GLU A 6 -7.22 -6.19 12.29
C GLU A 6 -5.81 -5.94 11.82
N THR A 7 -5.35 -6.79 10.92
CA THR A 7 -3.97 -6.76 10.48
C THR A 7 -3.91 -6.93 8.97
N ILE A 8 -3.00 -6.19 8.33
CA ILE A 8 -2.69 -6.36 6.93
C ILE A 8 -1.22 -6.75 6.82
N VAL A 9 -0.96 -7.85 6.13
CA VAL A 9 0.39 -8.35 5.95
C VAL A 9 0.72 -8.36 4.47
N LEU A 10 1.82 -7.75 4.10
CA LEU A 10 2.31 -7.73 2.73
C LEU A 10 3.54 -8.60 2.64
N LYS A 11 3.60 -9.44 1.61
CA LYS A 11 4.77 -10.25 1.35
C LYS A 11 5.46 -9.74 0.10
N VAL A 12 6.75 -9.52 0.20
CA VAL A 12 7.52 -8.92 -0.88
C VAL A 12 8.62 -9.91 -1.25
N ASN A 13 8.79 -10.15 -2.56
CA ASN A 13 9.84 -11.06 -2.99
C ASN A 13 11.18 -10.31 -3.03
N LYS A 14 12.23 -11.04 -3.42
CA LYS A 14 13.58 -10.45 -3.38
C LYS A 14 13.76 -9.35 -4.41
N ASP A 15 12.91 -9.31 -5.42
CA ASP A 15 12.96 -8.24 -6.42
C ASP A 15 12.14 -7.03 -6.00
N LYS A 16 11.59 -7.07 -4.79
CA LYS A 16 10.84 -5.96 -4.21
C LYS A 16 9.48 -5.76 -4.85
N TYR A 17 8.93 -6.82 -5.40
CA TYR A 17 7.56 -6.83 -5.89
C TYR A 17 6.66 -7.53 -4.91
N LEU A 18 5.41 -7.16 -4.93
CA LEU A 18 4.42 -7.79 -4.06
C LEU A 18 4.25 -9.25 -4.47
N ALA A 19 4.56 -10.15 -3.55
CA ALA A 19 4.38 -11.57 -3.78
C ALA A 19 3.03 -12.05 -3.33
N GLY A 20 2.43 -11.33 -2.39
CA GLY A 20 1.10 -11.69 -1.91
C GLY A 20 0.77 -10.87 -0.69
N PHE A 21 -0.48 -10.93 -0.28
CA PHE A 21 -0.85 -10.28 0.95
C PHE A 21 -2.14 -10.91 1.48
N TYR A 22 -2.39 -10.67 2.75
CA TYR A 22 -3.70 -10.99 3.28
C TYR A 22 -4.07 -9.93 4.31
N ALA A 23 -5.36 -9.78 4.50
CA ALA A 23 -5.89 -8.83 5.45
C ALA A 23 -6.93 -9.53 6.29
N LEU A 24 -6.95 -9.21 7.57
CA LEU A 24 -7.83 -9.82 8.50
C LEU A 24 -8.63 -8.71 9.19
N GLY A 25 -9.95 -8.84 9.17
CA GLY A 25 -10.80 -7.85 9.81
C GLY A 25 -11.13 -6.65 8.94
N PHE A 26 -10.91 -6.74 7.63
CA PHE A 26 -11.12 -5.61 6.72
C PHE A 26 -11.98 -6.02 5.55
N GLU A 27 -12.79 -5.08 5.09
CA GLU A 27 -13.44 -5.20 3.79
C GLU A 27 -12.52 -4.61 2.72
N PRO A 28 -12.74 -4.98 1.45
CA PRO A 28 -11.84 -4.51 0.37
C PRO A 28 -11.66 -2.99 0.34
N LYS A 29 -12.74 -2.24 0.54
CA LYS A 29 -12.63 -0.79 0.54
C LYS A 29 -11.74 -0.30 1.65
N GLU A 30 -11.84 -0.95 2.81
CA GLU A 30 -11.04 -0.55 3.95
C GLU A 30 -9.57 -0.85 3.72
N ILE A 31 -9.28 -1.97 3.06
CA ILE A 31 -7.90 -2.32 2.74
C ILE A 31 -7.28 -1.25 1.88
N MET A 32 -8.00 -0.82 0.84
CA MET A 32 -7.46 0.20 -0.05
C MET A 32 -7.24 1.51 0.67
N GLY A 33 -8.15 1.86 1.59
CA GLY A 33 -8.00 3.07 2.36
C GLY A 33 -6.77 3.03 3.25
N VAL A 34 -6.54 1.91 3.91
CA VAL A 34 -5.38 1.79 4.79
C VAL A 34 -4.08 1.84 3.99
N LEU A 35 -4.05 1.17 2.85
CA LEU A 35 -2.85 1.20 2.02
C LEU A 35 -2.58 2.60 1.49
N TYR A 36 -3.62 3.32 1.13
CA TYR A 36 -3.46 4.70 0.70
C TYR A 36 -2.90 5.56 1.84
N GLN A 37 -3.40 5.35 3.04
CA GLN A 37 -2.90 6.10 4.19
C GLN A 37 -1.42 5.81 4.43
N ALA A 38 -1.01 4.55 4.26
CA ALA A 38 0.38 4.20 4.43
C ALA A 38 1.25 4.93 3.41
N ILE A 39 0.79 4.99 2.17
CA ILE A 39 1.52 5.72 1.13
C ILE A 39 1.63 7.19 1.49
N THR A 40 0.54 7.77 1.99
CA THR A 40 0.54 9.17 2.37
C THR A 40 1.54 9.47 3.48
N VAL A 41 1.60 8.58 4.46
CA VAL A 41 2.55 8.77 5.56
C VAL A 41 3.99 8.72 5.05
N LEU A 42 4.29 7.75 4.19
CA LEU A 42 5.64 7.63 3.65
C LEU A 42 6.00 8.85 2.82
N CYS A 43 5.06 9.35 2.03
CA CYS A 43 5.33 10.52 1.21
C CYS A 43 5.61 11.75 2.05
N LYS A 44 4.87 11.90 3.14
CA LYS A 44 5.11 13.03 4.04
C LYS A 44 6.50 12.97 4.63
N GLU A 45 6.93 11.78 5.02
CA GLU A 45 8.25 11.63 5.61
C GLU A 45 9.35 11.97 4.62
N GLN A 46 9.10 11.75 3.34
CA GLN A 46 10.08 12.02 2.31
C GLN A 46 9.93 13.39 1.68
N GLY A 47 8.88 14.12 2.06
CA GLY A 47 8.66 15.43 1.49
C GLY A 47 8.14 15.39 0.07
N VAL A 48 7.40 14.34 -0.28
CA VAL A 48 6.88 14.13 -1.62
C VAL A 48 5.36 14.28 -1.61
N ASP A 49 4.83 14.84 -2.68
CA ASP A 49 3.38 14.97 -2.81
C ASP A 49 2.78 13.60 -3.11
N PRO A 50 1.87 13.11 -2.26
CA PRO A 50 1.29 11.78 -2.49
C PRO A 50 0.59 11.62 -3.83
N ALA A 51 -0.10 12.66 -4.28
CA ALA A 51 -0.83 12.56 -5.54
C ALA A 51 0.12 12.39 -6.71
N VAL A 52 1.24 13.12 -6.69
CA VAL A 52 2.23 13.01 -7.75
C VAL A 52 2.89 11.64 -7.71
N GLN A 53 3.21 11.16 -6.52
CA GLN A 53 3.85 9.86 -6.39
C GLN A 53 2.94 8.74 -6.86
N LEU A 54 1.66 8.80 -6.52
CA LEU A 54 0.72 7.79 -6.98
C LEU A 54 0.59 7.79 -8.49
N MET A 55 0.59 8.97 -9.09
CA MET A 55 0.51 9.07 -10.53
C MET A 55 1.71 8.40 -11.19
N HIS A 56 2.91 8.63 -10.64
CA HIS A 56 4.11 8.01 -11.17
C HIS A 56 4.05 6.49 -11.06
N LEU A 57 3.55 6.00 -9.94
CA LEU A 57 3.44 4.55 -9.75
C LEU A 57 2.45 3.93 -10.72
N MET A 58 1.35 4.64 -10.98
CA MET A 58 0.36 4.13 -11.93
C MET A 58 0.93 4.07 -13.34
N ILE A 59 1.69 5.08 -13.72
CA ILE A 59 2.31 5.09 -15.05
C ILE A 59 3.31 3.94 -15.16
N ALA A 60 4.13 3.75 -14.14
CA ALA A 60 5.11 2.67 -14.16
C ALA A 60 4.44 1.32 -14.28
N ALA A 61 3.33 1.12 -13.57
CA ALA A 61 2.61 -0.15 -13.62
C ALA A 61 2.08 -0.42 -15.02
N GLU A 62 1.58 0.63 -15.68
CA GLU A 62 1.05 0.46 -17.02
C GLU A 62 2.13 0.14 -18.02
N GLU A 63 3.32 0.70 -17.83
CA GLU A 63 4.41 0.45 -18.76
C GLU A 63 4.97 -0.95 -18.66
N GLU A 64 4.74 -1.59 -17.54
CA GLU A 64 5.26 -2.94 -17.37
C GLU A 64 4.40 -4.01 -18.01
N GLU A 65 3.24 -3.64 -18.48
CA GLU A 65 2.42 -4.60 -19.17
C GLU A 65 2.89 -4.76 -20.58
#